data_3bd264501c2f7f2cf57c541fe82f8a1c
#
_entry.id   3bd264501c2f7f2cf57c541fe82f8a1c
#
_cell.length_a   1.000
_cell.length_b   1.000
_cell.length_c   1.000
_cell.angle_alpha   90.00
_cell.angle_beta   90.00
_cell.angle_gamma   90.00
#
_symmetry.space_group_name_H-M   'P 1'
#
loop_
_entity.id
_entity.type
_entity.pdbx_description
1 polymer ?
#
loop_
_entity_poly.entity_id
_entity_poly.type
_entity_poly.pdbx_seq_one_letter_code
_entity_poly.pdbx_strand_id
1 'polypeptide(L)'
;NPGVAERIKLWHQSIPPGAPRDPDLNIPKLGKDFNIAGGNIVSAAINACILASSRKEAVAMRHVVEAIAREMIKMGKQISPAFFGEYYTFVKGLQ
;
A
#
# COMPACT_ATOMS: atom_id res chain seq x y z
N ASN A 1 9.60 -12.22 6.46
CA ASN A 1 9.29 -10.87 5.94
C ASN A 1 10.36 -9.88 6.39
N PRO A 2 10.59 -8.82 5.62
CA PRO A 2 11.53 -7.79 6.04
C PRO A 2 11.05 -7.06 7.31
N GLY A 3 12.00 -6.54 8.08
CA GLY A 3 11.69 -5.72 9.26
C GLY A 3 11.15 -4.34 8.88
N VAL A 4 10.74 -3.56 9.90
CA VAL A 4 10.13 -2.24 9.68
C VAL A 4 11.03 -1.33 8.84
N ALA A 5 12.31 -1.20 9.20
CA ALA A 5 13.24 -0.32 8.48
C ALA A 5 13.41 -0.74 7.02
N GLU A 6 13.49 -2.04 6.76
CA GLU A 6 13.62 -2.55 5.40
C GLU A 6 12.34 -2.33 4.60
N ARG A 7 11.18 -2.49 5.23
CA ARG A 7 9.90 -2.22 4.56
C ARG A 7 9.78 -0.75 4.18
N ILE A 8 10.17 0.16 5.06
CA ILE A 8 10.18 1.60 4.77
C ILE A 8 11.06 1.88 3.56
N LYS A 9 12.25 1.30 3.54
CA LYS A 9 13.19 1.47 2.42
C LYS A 9 12.60 0.96 1.11
N LEU A 10 11.95 -0.20 1.15
CA LEU A 10 11.31 -0.77 -0.05
C LEU A 10 10.19 0.11 -0.58
N TRP A 11 9.35 0.66 0.31
CA TRP A 11 8.31 1.60 -0.11
C TRP A 11 8.90 2.82 -0.79
N HIS A 12 9.96 3.42 -0.20
CA HIS A 12 10.64 4.58 -0.79
C HIS A 12 11.20 4.27 -2.16
N GLN A 13 11.83 3.12 -2.31
CA GLN A 13 12.46 2.73 -3.58
C GLN A 13 11.44 2.37 -4.66
N SER A 14 10.29 1.86 -4.27
CA SER A 14 9.31 1.29 -5.20
C SER A 14 8.33 2.32 -5.74
N ILE A 15 8.12 3.43 -5.05
CA ILE A 15 7.32 4.55 -5.56
C ILE A 15 8.24 5.44 -6.38
N PRO A 16 8.01 5.57 -7.71
CA PRO A 16 8.90 6.35 -8.57
C PRO A 16 9.02 7.81 -8.11
N PRO A 17 10.23 8.42 -8.20
CA PRO A 17 10.42 9.80 -7.76
C PRO A 17 9.55 10.82 -8.49
N GLY A 18 9.18 10.54 -9.76
CA GLY A 18 8.33 11.41 -10.55
C GLY A 18 6.84 11.27 -10.28
N ALA A 19 6.42 10.29 -9.49
CA ALA A 19 5.00 10.11 -9.19
C ALA A 19 4.54 11.22 -8.23
N PRO A 20 3.47 11.96 -8.57
CA PRO A 20 2.93 12.95 -7.64
C PRO A 20 2.46 12.27 -6.36
N ARG A 21 2.81 12.84 -5.21
CA ARG A 21 2.48 12.29 -3.89
C ARG A 21 1.57 13.23 -3.15
N ASP A 22 0.49 12.68 -2.60
CA ASP A 22 -0.40 13.44 -1.74
C ASP A 22 0.29 13.69 -0.38
N PRO A 23 0.05 14.83 0.28
CA PRO A 23 0.63 15.11 1.59
C PRO A 23 0.31 14.06 2.66
N ASP A 24 -0.80 13.32 2.53
CA ASP A 24 -1.16 12.29 3.50
C ASP A 24 -0.35 11.01 3.37
N LEU A 25 0.40 10.84 2.28
CA LEU A 25 1.21 9.64 2.08
C LEU A 25 2.30 9.58 3.16
N ASN A 26 2.22 8.55 3.99
CA ASN A 26 3.11 8.37 5.14
C ASN A 26 3.84 7.04 5.03
N ILE A 27 5.00 7.05 4.40
CA ILE A 27 5.78 5.82 4.15
C ILE A 27 6.27 5.17 5.44
N PRO A 28 6.78 5.91 6.45
CA PRO A 28 7.12 5.28 7.72
C PRO A 28 5.96 4.52 8.35
N LYS A 29 4.75 5.06 8.27
CA LYS A 29 3.56 4.43 8.80
C LYS A 29 3.19 3.16 8.02
N LEU A 30 3.34 3.17 6.71
CA LEU A 30 3.16 1.98 5.87
C LEU A 30 4.09 0.85 6.30
N GLY A 31 5.37 1.16 6.50
CA GLY A 31 6.35 0.17 6.92
C GLY A 31 6.08 -0.39 8.31
N LYS A 32 5.55 0.44 9.21
CA LYS A 32 5.22 0.04 10.57
C LYS A 32 3.96 -0.81 10.63
N ASP A 33 2.91 -0.38 9.94
CA ASP A 33 1.57 -0.97 10.11
C ASP A 33 1.33 -2.22 9.27
N PHE A 34 2.05 -2.40 8.17
CA PHE A 34 1.83 -3.53 7.26
C PHE A 34 3.04 -4.45 7.19
N ASN A 35 2.94 -5.57 7.88
CA ASN A 35 3.99 -6.61 7.85
C ASN A 35 3.74 -7.56 6.68
N ILE A 36 4.23 -7.18 5.51
CA ILE A 36 4.06 -7.94 4.27
C ILE A 36 5.42 -8.20 3.62
N ALA A 37 5.44 -9.19 2.73
CA ALA A 37 6.66 -9.58 2.04
C ALA A 37 7.16 -8.50 1.09
N GLY A 38 8.48 -8.46 0.86
CA GLY A 38 9.10 -7.47 0.01
C GLY A 38 8.53 -7.41 -1.40
N GLY A 39 8.29 -8.58 -2.02
CA GLY A 39 7.67 -8.64 -3.35
C GLY A 39 6.28 -8.04 -3.39
N ASN A 40 5.51 -8.21 -2.32
CA ASN A 40 4.17 -7.62 -2.22
C ASN A 40 4.23 -6.10 -2.04
N ILE A 41 5.25 -5.59 -1.34
CA ILE A 41 5.47 -4.14 -1.20
C ILE A 41 5.75 -3.53 -2.59
N VAL A 42 6.67 -4.13 -3.33
CA VAL A 42 7.02 -3.65 -4.67
C VAL A 42 5.79 -3.64 -5.59
N SER A 43 5.05 -4.74 -5.61
CA SER A 43 3.85 -4.87 -6.42
C SER A 43 2.77 -3.86 -6.01
N ALA A 44 2.52 -3.72 -4.71
CA ALA A 44 1.53 -2.78 -4.21
C ALA A 44 1.90 -1.32 -4.52
N ALA A 45 3.19 -0.97 -4.39
CA ALA A 45 3.65 0.38 -4.70
C ALA A 45 3.40 0.74 -6.17
N ILE A 46 3.75 -0.17 -7.08
CA ILE A 46 3.52 0.04 -8.52
C ILE A 46 2.03 0.16 -8.81
N ASN A 47 1.23 -0.75 -8.27
CA ASN A 47 -0.21 -0.76 -8.50
C ASN A 47 -0.90 0.47 -7.90
N ALA A 48 -0.44 0.96 -6.76
CA ALA A 48 -0.94 2.20 -6.17
C ALA A 48 -0.73 3.39 -7.10
N CYS A 49 0.46 3.47 -7.72
CA CYS A 49 0.77 4.54 -8.67
C CYS A 49 -0.11 4.45 -9.91
N ILE A 50 -0.32 3.24 -10.44
CA ILE A 50 -1.20 3.01 -11.58
C ILE A 50 -2.63 3.42 -11.23
N LEU A 51 -3.12 3.03 -10.07
CA LEU A 51 -4.46 3.34 -9.61
C LEU A 51 -4.67 4.85 -9.49
N ALA A 52 -3.75 5.54 -8.82
CA ALA A 52 -3.82 6.99 -8.66
C ALA A 52 -3.80 7.69 -10.02
N SER A 53 -2.89 7.28 -10.90
CA SER A 53 -2.76 7.85 -12.25
C SER A 53 -4.05 7.66 -13.04
N SER A 54 -4.66 6.49 -12.97
CA SER A 54 -5.91 6.21 -13.70
C SER A 54 -7.07 7.10 -13.24
N ARG A 55 -7.01 7.56 -11.99
CA ARG A 55 -8.00 8.47 -11.40
C ARG A 55 -7.57 9.93 -11.49
N LYS A 56 -6.41 10.22 -12.08
CA LYS A 56 -5.82 11.56 -12.15
C LYS A 56 -5.61 12.17 -10.78
N GLU A 57 -5.14 11.37 -9.84
CA GLU A 57 -4.89 11.76 -8.45
C GLU A 57 -3.43 11.56 -8.09
N ALA A 58 -2.93 12.31 -7.11
CA ALA A 58 -1.63 12.03 -6.51
C ALA A 58 -1.72 10.77 -5.64
N VAL A 59 -0.62 10.05 -5.52
CA VAL A 59 -0.58 8.83 -4.71
C VAL A 59 -0.78 9.19 -3.24
N ALA A 60 -1.86 8.67 -2.67
CA ALA A 60 -2.26 8.89 -1.28
C ALA A 60 -2.27 7.57 -0.52
N MET A 61 -2.43 7.64 0.81
CA MET A 61 -2.53 6.43 1.63
C MET A 61 -3.62 5.51 1.14
N ARG A 62 -4.79 6.04 0.76
CA ARG A 62 -5.91 5.21 0.30
C ARG A 62 -5.56 4.37 -0.93
N HIS A 63 -4.74 4.89 -1.84
CA HIS A 63 -4.31 4.12 -3.03
C HIS A 63 -3.40 2.97 -2.63
N VAL A 64 -2.46 3.23 -1.73
CA VAL A 64 -1.50 2.21 -1.30
C VAL A 64 -2.22 1.13 -0.48
N VAL A 65 -3.10 1.51 0.41
CA VAL A 65 -3.86 0.56 1.23
C VAL A 65 -4.77 -0.31 0.35
N GLU A 66 -5.43 0.28 -0.65
CA GLU A 66 -6.22 -0.48 -1.61
C GLU A 66 -5.33 -1.48 -2.37
N ALA A 67 -4.15 -1.06 -2.80
CA ALA A 67 -3.23 -1.93 -3.52
C ALA A 67 -2.75 -3.09 -2.64
N ILE A 68 -2.49 -2.84 -1.36
CA ILE A 68 -2.15 -3.90 -0.39
C ILE A 68 -3.29 -4.91 -0.29
N ALA A 69 -4.53 -4.43 -0.15
CA ALA A 69 -5.69 -5.30 -0.06
C ALA A 69 -5.84 -6.17 -1.30
N ARG A 70 -5.64 -5.62 -2.49
CA ARG A 70 -5.72 -6.37 -3.74
C ARG A 70 -4.64 -7.43 -3.83
N GLU A 71 -3.42 -7.15 -3.34
CA GLU A 71 -2.36 -8.15 -3.24
C GLU A 71 -2.78 -9.31 -2.35
N MET A 72 -3.40 -9.03 -1.21
CA MET A 72 -3.88 -10.07 -0.31
C MET A 72 -4.97 -10.93 -0.94
N ILE A 73 -5.91 -10.30 -1.65
CA ILE A 73 -6.97 -11.02 -2.36
C ILE A 73 -6.36 -11.97 -3.40
N LYS A 74 -5.37 -11.50 -4.14
CA LYS A 74 -4.65 -12.34 -5.13
C LYS A 74 -4.02 -13.57 -4.49
N MET A 75 -3.57 -13.45 -3.25
CA MET A 75 -3.00 -14.56 -2.49
C MET A 75 -4.05 -15.44 -1.81
N GLY A 76 -5.32 -15.21 -2.05
CA GLY A 76 -6.41 -15.96 -1.44
C GLY A 76 -6.69 -15.59 0.02
N LYS A 77 -6.19 -14.44 0.48
CA LYS A 77 -6.41 -13.98 1.85
C LYS A 77 -7.63 -13.08 1.92
N GLN A 78 -8.29 -13.11 3.07
CA GLN A 78 -9.42 -12.23 3.33
C GLN A 78 -8.96 -10.90 3.89
N ILE A 79 -9.69 -9.84 3.54
CA ILE A 79 -9.50 -8.53 4.12
C ILE A 79 -10.13 -8.51 5.50
N SER A 80 -9.32 -8.25 6.54
CA SER A 80 -9.80 -8.27 7.93
C SER A 80 -9.61 -6.94 8.62
N PRO A 81 -10.53 -6.55 9.53
CA PRO A 81 -10.35 -5.36 10.34
C PRO A 81 -9.10 -5.43 11.20
N ALA A 82 -8.74 -6.62 11.68
CA ALA A 82 -7.55 -6.80 12.52
C ALA A 82 -6.27 -6.42 11.79
N PHE A 83 -6.15 -6.82 10.52
CA PHE A 83 -4.95 -6.51 9.73
C PHE A 83 -4.91 -5.04 9.30
N PHE A 84 -6.04 -4.51 8.83
CA PHE A 84 -6.07 -3.16 8.27
C PHE A 84 -6.28 -2.06 9.30
N GLY A 85 -6.82 -2.38 10.48
CA GLY A 85 -7.02 -1.39 11.54
C GLY A 85 -7.82 -0.18 11.05
N GLU A 86 -7.29 1.01 11.28
CA GLU A 86 -7.95 2.26 10.89
C GLU A 86 -8.16 2.39 9.38
N TYR A 87 -7.41 1.63 8.57
CA TYR A 87 -7.54 1.68 7.11
C TYR A 87 -8.63 0.76 6.57
N TYR A 88 -9.26 -0.02 7.43
CA TYR A 88 -10.28 -0.98 6.99
C TYR A 88 -11.42 -0.32 6.23
N THR A 89 -11.77 0.92 6.59
CA THR A 89 -12.83 1.67 5.91
C THR A 89 -12.54 1.90 4.43
N PHE A 90 -11.27 1.93 4.03
CA PHE A 90 -10.88 2.13 2.63
C PHE A 90 -11.06 0.85 1.79
N VAL A 91 -11.07 -0.31 2.41
CA VAL A 91 -10.92 -1.58 1.70
C VAL A 91 -12.05 -2.58 1.96
N LYS A 92 -12.94 -2.32 2.89
CA LYS A 92 -13.98 -3.27 3.30
C LYS A 92 -14.92 -3.68 2.17
N GLY A 93 -15.05 -2.88 1.13
CA GLY A 93 -15.90 -3.16 -0.02
C GLY A 93 -15.23 -3.90 -1.17
N LEU A 94 -13.95 -4.27 -1.04
CA LEU A 94 -13.20 -4.86 -2.14
C LEU A 94 -13.39 -6.37 -2.30
N GLN A 95 -13.95 -7.04 -1.33
CA GLN A 95 -14.19 -8.49 -1.42
C GLN A 95 -15.54 -8.83 -2.03
#